data_7d08cb11d7eb4626e49348a7cd0cfbf3
#
_entry.id   7d08cb11d7eb4626e49348a7cd0cfbf3
#
_cell.length_a   1.000
_cell.length_b   1.000
_cell.length_c   1.000
_cell.angle_alpha   90.00
_cell.angle_beta   90.00
_cell.angle_gamma   90.00
#
_symmetry.space_group_name_H-M   'P 1'
#
loop_
_entity.id
_entity.type
_entity.pdbx_description
1 polymer ?
#
loop_
_entity_poly.entity_id
_entity_poly.type
_entity_poly.pdbx_seq_one_letter_code
_entity_poly.pdbx_strand_id
1 'polypeptide(L)'
;DDTGTVCTECSMSDATAMTVIPEPMAVRGVPQELYDKQQLFKADLEAAIPQLEAALPKGVRAQALASMALTMVLDNPKLLDCEPLSLTRSVYKVASLNLRIGETCDIVPTKKRGKDIAECWIRVRGVVELAIRARAIQWAKYILICDVDEWSFENDELLHKPRGTVKLDCSNVTHVSAMVILPSGIKVWEQ
;
A
#
# COMPACT_ATOMS: atom_id res chain seq x y z
N ASP A 1 6.86 60.89 16.63
CA ASP A 1 5.42 60.66 16.64
C ASP A 1 5.04 59.72 15.53
N ASP A 2 5.11 58.45 15.83
CA ASP A 2 4.50 57.46 14.93
C ASP A 2 3.92 56.31 15.75
N THR A 3 2.61 56.37 15.84
CA THR A 3 1.77 55.47 16.60
C THR A 3 1.66 54.15 15.87
N GLY A 4 2.37 53.12 16.39
CA GLY A 4 2.23 51.77 15.95
C GLY A 4 0.86 51.18 16.30
N THR A 5 0.06 50.88 15.29
CA THR A 5 -1.19 50.16 15.41
C THR A 5 -0.91 48.68 15.62
N VAL A 6 -1.22 48.21 16.83
CA VAL A 6 -1.20 46.79 17.16
C VAL A 6 -2.43 46.13 16.55
N CYS A 7 -2.25 45.22 15.59
CA CYS A 7 -3.32 44.35 15.14
C CYS A 7 -3.52 43.25 16.16
N THR A 8 -4.55 43.42 16.97
CA THR A 8 -5.11 42.38 17.84
C THR A 8 -6.08 41.52 17.04
N GLU A 9 -6.11 40.22 17.39
CA GLU A 9 -7.09 39.23 16.96
C GLU A 9 -6.83 38.52 15.61
N CYS A 10 -5.85 37.65 15.62
CA CYS A 10 -5.93 36.44 14.81
C CYS A 10 -6.59 35.36 15.67
N SER A 11 -7.93 35.29 15.65
CA SER A 11 -8.68 34.21 16.28
C SER A 11 -8.37 32.92 15.49
N MET A 12 -7.71 31.98 16.14
CA MET A 12 -7.56 30.63 15.67
C MET A 12 -8.93 29.96 15.69
N SER A 13 -9.65 30.02 14.58
CA SER A 13 -10.83 29.19 14.37
C SER A 13 -10.34 27.76 14.16
N ASP A 14 -10.72 26.89 15.09
CA ASP A 14 -10.61 25.43 14.97
C ASP A 14 -11.26 24.96 13.67
N ALA A 15 -10.44 24.81 12.64
CA ALA A 15 -10.82 24.09 11.45
C ALA A 15 -10.69 22.59 11.74
N THR A 16 -11.67 22.05 12.46
CA THR A 16 -11.96 20.62 12.43
C THR A 16 -12.41 20.30 10.99
N ALA A 17 -11.44 20.17 10.10
CA ALA A 17 -11.71 19.70 8.76
C ALA A 17 -12.11 18.21 8.90
N MET A 18 -13.42 17.97 9.07
CA MET A 18 -14.00 16.66 8.83
C MET A 18 -13.60 16.27 7.41
N THR A 19 -12.64 15.36 7.31
CA THR A 19 -12.31 14.73 6.03
C THR A 19 -13.50 13.86 5.67
N VAL A 20 -14.40 14.42 4.90
CA VAL A 20 -15.60 13.75 4.41
C VAL A 20 -15.10 12.59 3.54
N ILE A 21 -15.46 11.37 3.89
CA ILE A 21 -15.27 10.21 3.02
C ILE A 21 -16.05 10.54 1.74
N PRO A 22 -15.41 10.55 0.55
CA PRO A 22 -16.07 10.93 -0.67
C PRO A 22 -17.31 10.04 -0.88
N GLU A 23 -18.44 10.66 -1.19
CA GLU A 23 -19.60 9.88 -1.61
C GLU A 23 -19.21 9.06 -2.85
N PRO A 24 -19.64 7.78 -2.93
CA PRO A 24 -19.44 7.00 -4.12
C PRO A 24 -20.13 7.74 -5.25
N MET A 25 -19.35 8.23 -6.21
CA MET A 25 -19.89 8.95 -7.37
C MET A 25 -20.84 8.02 -8.12
N ALA A 26 -22.09 8.43 -8.24
CA ALA A 26 -23.05 7.78 -9.13
C ALA A 26 -22.54 7.95 -10.57
N VAL A 27 -21.64 7.06 -10.98
CA VAL A 27 -21.13 7.01 -12.35
C VAL A 27 -22.29 6.52 -13.21
N ARG A 28 -22.72 7.32 -14.17
CA ARG A 28 -23.75 6.93 -15.14
C ARG A 28 -23.33 5.61 -15.79
N GLY A 29 -24.11 4.55 -15.55
CA GLY A 29 -23.88 3.23 -16.14
C GLY A 29 -23.44 2.13 -15.14
N VAL A 30 -23.29 2.40 -13.86
CA VAL A 30 -23.04 1.36 -12.85
C VAL A 30 -24.33 0.61 -12.57
N PRO A 31 -24.35 -0.74 -12.64
CA PRO A 31 -25.52 -1.52 -12.25
C PRO A 31 -25.95 -1.20 -10.83
N GLN A 32 -27.27 -1.11 -10.57
CA GLN A 32 -27.81 -0.76 -9.25
C GLN A 32 -27.30 -1.69 -8.15
N GLU A 33 -27.21 -2.99 -8.44
CA GLU A 33 -26.68 -3.99 -7.50
C GLU A 33 -25.24 -3.69 -7.04
N LEU A 34 -24.38 -3.22 -7.96
CA LEU A 34 -23.01 -2.87 -7.65
C LEU A 34 -22.95 -1.61 -6.79
N TYR A 35 -23.82 -0.64 -7.08
CA TYR A 35 -23.94 0.58 -6.25
C TYR A 35 -24.39 0.25 -4.83
N ASP A 36 -25.38 -0.63 -4.66
CA ASP A 36 -25.89 -1.04 -3.36
C ASP A 36 -24.80 -1.76 -2.54
N LYS A 37 -24.01 -2.64 -3.17
CA LYS A 37 -22.85 -3.30 -2.53
C LYS A 37 -21.77 -2.28 -2.09
N GLN A 38 -21.52 -1.26 -2.92
CA GLN A 38 -20.58 -0.19 -2.57
C GLN A 38 -21.05 0.62 -1.36
N GLN A 39 -22.34 0.96 -1.30
CA GLN A 39 -22.91 1.69 -0.17
C GLN A 39 -22.84 0.87 1.11
N LEU A 40 -23.14 -0.43 1.05
CA LEU A 40 -23.02 -1.33 2.19
C LEU A 40 -21.57 -1.39 2.69
N PHE A 41 -20.61 -1.58 1.80
CA PHE A 41 -19.19 -1.60 2.16
C PHE A 41 -18.71 -0.27 2.76
N LYS A 42 -19.18 0.86 2.23
CA LYS A 42 -18.91 2.19 2.81
C LYS A 42 -19.43 2.27 4.24
N ALA A 43 -20.68 1.86 4.49
CA ALA A 43 -21.27 1.86 5.81
C ALA A 43 -20.50 0.95 6.80
N ASP A 44 -20.08 -0.22 6.35
CA ASP A 44 -19.26 -1.14 7.14
C ASP A 44 -17.89 -0.54 7.50
N LEU A 45 -17.25 0.15 6.56
CA LEU A 45 -15.99 0.86 6.83
C LEU A 45 -16.16 2.02 7.80
N GLU A 46 -17.21 2.82 7.66
CA GLU A 46 -17.53 3.92 8.57
C GLU A 46 -17.76 3.41 9.99
N ALA A 47 -18.50 2.31 10.13
CA ALA A 47 -18.71 1.67 11.42
C ALA A 47 -17.41 1.09 12.02
N ALA A 48 -16.45 0.71 11.18
CA ALA A 48 -15.17 0.14 11.60
C ALA A 48 -14.10 1.22 11.93
N ILE A 49 -14.34 2.51 11.61
CA ILE A 49 -13.36 3.59 11.82
C ILE A 49 -12.83 3.62 13.27
N PRO A 50 -13.62 3.59 14.34
CA PRO A 50 -13.10 3.64 15.71
C PRO A 50 -12.15 2.49 16.03
N GLN A 51 -12.43 1.31 15.48
CA GLN A 51 -11.59 0.13 15.66
C GLN A 51 -10.31 0.22 14.83
N LEU A 52 -10.40 0.77 13.61
CA LEU A 52 -9.25 1.05 12.77
C LEU A 52 -8.32 2.06 13.45
N GLU A 53 -8.84 3.13 14.03
CA GLU A 53 -8.06 4.12 14.77
C GLU A 53 -7.29 3.51 15.94
N ALA A 54 -7.92 2.57 16.66
CA ALA A 54 -7.25 1.86 17.75
C ALA A 54 -6.13 0.92 17.27
N ALA A 55 -6.21 0.41 16.04
CA ALA A 55 -5.23 -0.50 15.46
C ALA A 55 -4.09 0.23 14.72
N LEU A 56 -4.30 1.50 14.34
CA LEU A 56 -3.34 2.27 13.56
C LEU A 56 -2.23 2.86 14.43
N PRO A 57 -0.99 2.91 13.91
CA PRO A 57 0.09 3.66 14.53
C PRO A 57 -0.24 5.16 14.61
N LYS A 58 0.36 5.84 15.59
CA LYS A 58 0.21 7.30 15.74
C LYS A 58 0.57 8.03 14.44
N GLY A 59 -0.32 8.91 13.98
CA GLY A 59 -0.12 9.73 12.78
C GLY A 59 -0.78 9.18 11.52
N VAL A 60 -1.34 7.98 11.53
CA VAL A 60 -2.12 7.44 10.40
C VAL A 60 -3.60 7.67 10.67
N ARG A 61 -4.30 8.25 9.69
CA ARG A 61 -5.75 8.53 9.82
C ARG A 61 -6.56 7.36 9.28
N ALA A 62 -7.47 6.83 10.09
CA ALA A 62 -8.39 5.75 9.68
C ALA A 62 -9.25 6.17 8.46
N GLN A 63 -9.67 7.43 8.39
CA GLN A 63 -10.43 7.97 7.27
C GLN A 63 -9.66 7.92 5.95
N ALA A 64 -8.34 8.20 5.98
CA ALA A 64 -7.50 8.12 4.78
C ALA A 64 -7.42 6.66 4.28
N LEU A 65 -7.26 5.70 5.18
CA LEU A 65 -7.26 4.28 4.84
C LEU A 65 -8.62 3.84 4.30
N ALA A 66 -9.72 4.26 4.92
CA ALA A 66 -11.08 3.96 4.44
C ALA A 66 -11.32 4.54 3.03
N SER A 67 -10.86 5.77 2.77
CA SER A 67 -10.95 6.38 1.43
C SER A 67 -10.14 5.60 0.39
N MET A 68 -8.93 5.14 0.74
CA MET A 68 -8.11 4.30 -0.14
C MET A 68 -8.77 2.95 -0.41
N ALA A 69 -9.39 2.33 0.60
CA ALA A 69 -10.11 1.08 0.45
C ALA A 69 -11.34 1.23 -0.46
N LEU A 70 -12.08 2.33 -0.35
CA LEU A 70 -13.19 2.64 -1.27
C LEU A 70 -12.70 2.85 -2.69
N THR A 71 -11.64 3.62 -2.90
CA THR A 71 -11.06 3.81 -4.24
C THR A 71 -10.65 2.48 -4.86
N MET A 72 -10.00 1.62 -4.09
CA MET A 72 -9.59 0.28 -4.54
C MET A 72 -10.79 -0.58 -4.97
N VAL A 73 -11.91 -0.52 -4.26
CA VAL A 73 -13.14 -1.23 -4.61
C VAL A 73 -13.77 -0.66 -5.89
N LEU A 74 -13.66 0.66 -6.12
CA LEU A 74 -14.08 1.28 -7.38
C LEU A 74 -13.23 0.81 -8.56
N ASP A 75 -11.91 0.68 -8.35
CA ASP A 75 -10.96 0.20 -9.37
C ASP A 75 -11.11 -1.30 -9.65
N ASN A 76 -11.51 -2.08 -8.64
CA ASN A 76 -11.71 -3.52 -8.76
C ASN A 76 -13.03 -3.98 -8.11
N PRO A 77 -14.16 -3.84 -8.82
CA PRO A 77 -15.48 -4.18 -8.29
C PRO A 77 -15.66 -5.66 -7.88
N LYS A 78 -14.82 -6.57 -8.39
CA LYS A 78 -14.84 -7.99 -8.00
C LYS A 78 -14.57 -8.21 -6.52
N LEU A 79 -13.99 -7.24 -5.84
CA LEU A 79 -13.80 -7.28 -4.40
C LEU A 79 -15.12 -7.25 -3.62
N LEU A 80 -16.18 -6.68 -4.20
CA LEU A 80 -17.50 -6.66 -3.60
C LEU A 80 -18.26 -8.01 -3.73
N ASP A 81 -17.76 -8.92 -4.57
CA ASP A 81 -18.30 -10.28 -4.69
C ASP A 81 -17.65 -11.22 -3.65
N CYS A 82 -16.57 -10.78 -3.00
CA CYS A 82 -15.93 -11.51 -1.92
C CYS A 82 -16.80 -11.48 -0.64
N GLU A 83 -16.54 -12.45 0.24
CA GLU A 83 -17.14 -12.46 1.58
C GLU A 83 -16.87 -11.12 2.29
N PRO A 84 -17.88 -10.32 2.69
CA PRO A 84 -17.69 -8.96 3.23
C PRO A 84 -16.71 -8.91 4.39
N LEU A 85 -16.78 -9.90 5.29
CA LEU A 85 -15.89 -9.99 6.44
C LEU A 85 -14.42 -10.21 6.04
N SER A 86 -14.16 -10.87 4.90
CA SER A 86 -12.78 -11.05 4.39
C SER A 86 -12.20 -9.74 3.90
N LEU A 87 -12.99 -8.90 3.26
CA LEU A 87 -12.57 -7.58 2.79
C LEU A 87 -12.24 -6.65 3.96
N THR A 88 -13.12 -6.57 4.95
CA THR A 88 -12.89 -5.80 6.18
C THR A 88 -11.63 -6.28 6.91
N ARG A 89 -11.43 -7.59 7.08
CA ARG A 89 -10.22 -8.15 7.69
C ARG A 89 -8.95 -7.80 6.94
N SER A 90 -9.00 -7.75 5.60
CA SER A 90 -7.85 -7.36 4.79
C SER A 90 -7.50 -5.89 4.98
N VAL A 91 -8.50 -5.00 5.09
CA VAL A 91 -8.27 -3.58 5.44
C VAL A 91 -7.66 -3.45 6.84
N TYR A 92 -8.16 -4.21 7.81
CA TYR A 92 -7.56 -4.25 9.16
C TYR A 92 -6.10 -4.71 9.13
N LYS A 93 -5.78 -5.74 8.35
CA LYS A 93 -4.40 -6.22 8.20
C LYS A 93 -3.49 -5.13 7.63
N VAL A 94 -3.94 -4.42 6.59
CA VAL A 94 -3.23 -3.27 6.03
C VAL A 94 -2.99 -2.21 7.10
N ALA A 95 -4.02 -1.86 7.88
CA ALA A 95 -3.94 -0.91 8.98
C ALA A 95 -2.91 -1.31 10.03
N SER A 96 -3.03 -2.52 10.57
CA SER A 96 -2.17 -3.04 11.65
C SER A 96 -0.69 -3.11 11.25
N LEU A 97 -0.42 -3.36 9.97
CA LEU A 97 0.93 -3.40 9.40
C LEU A 97 1.41 -2.02 8.92
N ASN A 98 0.56 -0.99 9.01
CA ASN A 98 0.83 0.35 8.47
C ASN A 98 1.35 0.29 7.03
N LEU A 99 0.65 -0.46 6.19
CA LEU A 99 0.94 -0.58 4.76
C LEU A 99 0.08 0.38 3.95
N ARG A 100 0.50 0.66 2.71
CA ARG A 100 -0.21 1.54 1.77
C ARG A 100 -0.74 0.70 0.62
N ILE A 101 -2.07 0.72 0.46
CA ILE A 101 -2.74 0.06 -0.67
C ILE A 101 -2.26 0.68 -1.98
N GLY A 102 -1.94 -0.17 -2.96
CA GLY A 102 -1.42 0.26 -4.26
C GLY A 102 0.10 0.47 -4.32
N GLU A 103 0.79 0.69 -3.18
CA GLU A 103 2.23 0.87 -3.12
C GLU A 103 2.95 -0.33 -2.49
N THR A 104 2.59 -0.67 -1.27
CA THR A 104 3.27 -1.70 -0.46
C THR A 104 2.45 -2.97 -0.30
N CYS A 105 1.16 -2.90 -0.59
CA CYS A 105 0.27 -4.06 -0.63
C CYS A 105 -0.89 -3.84 -1.60
N ASP A 106 -1.55 -4.94 -1.96
CA ASP A 106 -2.80 -4.96 -2.70
C ASP A 106 -3.82 -5.80 -1.94
N ILE A 107 -5.11 -5.54 -2.16
CA ILE A 107 -6.18 -6.44 -1.75
C ILE A 107 -6.72 -7.08 -3.02
N VAL A 108 -6.65 -8.41 -3.08
CA VAL A 108 -6.91 -9.18 -4.29
C VAL A 108 -8.03 -10.18 -4.02
N PRO A 109 -9.02 -10.31 -4.93
CA PRO A 109 -10.00 -11.37 -4.83
C PRO A 109 -9.33 -12.72 -5.13
N THR A 110 -9.46 -13.68 -4.21
CA THR A 110 -8.92 -15.04 -4.34
C THR A 110 -10.00 -16.08 -4.02
N LYS A 111 -9.84 -17.29 -4.56
CA LYS A 111 -10.72 -18.40 -4.22
C LYS A 111 -10.10 -19.28 -3.14
N LYS A 112 -10.81 -19.46 -2.02
CA LYS A 112 -10.39 -20.36 -0.96
C LYS A 112 -11.56 -21.24 -0.51
N ARG A 113 -11.38 -22.53 -0.61
CA ARG A 113 -12.42 -23.52 -0.27
C ARG A 113 -13.76 -23.27 -0.96
N GLY A 114 -13.73 -22.85 -2.23
CA GLY A 114 -14.91 -22.57 -3.04
C GLY A 114 -15.61 -21.23 -2.78
N LYS A 115 -15.10 -20.40 -1.87
CA LYS A 115 -15.59 -19.04 -1.59
C LYS A 115 -14.66 -18.00 -2.16
N ASP A 116 -15.22 -16.91 -2.69
CA ASP A 116 -14.46 -15.74 -3.08
C ASP A 116 -14.16 -14.92 -1.81
N ILE A 117 -12.87 -14.71 -1.54
CA ILE A 117 -12.38 -13.96 -0.39
C ILE A 117 -11.43 -12.85 -0.86
N ALA A 118 -11.41 -11.75 -0.13
CA ALA A 118 -10.42 -10.70 -0.32
C ALA A 118 -9.19 -10.99 0.56
N GLU A 119 -8.00 -11.01 -0.02
CA GLU A 119 -6.73 -11.20 0.70
C GLU A 119 -5.78 -10.03 0.51
N CYS A 120 -5.14 -9.59 1.59
CA CYS A 120 -4.06 -8.62 1.54
C CYS A 120 -2.75 -9.31 1.10
N TRP A 121 -2.29 -8.97 -0.10
CA TRP A 121 -1.01 -9.41 -0.66
C TRP A 121 0.03 -8.32 -0.47
N ILE A 122 1.07 -8.63 0.29
CA ILE A 122 2.16 -7.69 0.55
C ILE A 122 3.14 -7.75 -0.61
N ARG A 123 3.37 -6.61 -1.27
CA ARG A 123 4.38 -6.49 -2.33
C ARG A 123 5.78 -6.58 -1.75
N VAL A 124 6.77 -6.89 -2.58
CA VAL A 124 8.20 -6.93 -2.19
C VAL A 124 8.61 -5.66 -1.44
N ARG A 125 8.20 -4.49 -1.95
CA ARG A 125 8.46 -3.19 -1.30
C ARG A 125 7.89 -3.14 0.12
N GLY A 126 6.69 -3.69 0.33
CA GLY A 126 6.06 -3.77 1.65
C GLY A 126 6.80 -4.70 2.60
N VAL A 127 7.27 -5.85 2.11
CA VAL A 127 8.09 -6.79 2.91
C VAL A 127 9.38 -6.12 3.36
N VAL A 128 10.09 -5.45 2.45
CA VAL A 128 11.32 -4.72 2.74
C VAL A 128 11.07 -3.62 3.77
N GLU A 129 10.00 -2.83 3.61
CA GLU A 129 9.63 -1.77 4.55
C GLU A 129 9.32 -2.34 5.96
N LEU A 130 8.61 -3.46 6.04
CA LEU A 130 8.35 -4.16 7.30
C LEU A 130 9.64 -4.66 7.97
N ALA A 131 10.54 -5.25 7.19
CA ALA A 131 11.81 -5.75 7.68
C ALA A 131 12.73 -4.62 8.20
N ILE A 132 12.76 -3.48 7.52
CA ILE A 132 13.50 -2.28 7.96
C ILE A 132 12.90 -1.74 9.27
N ARG A 133 11.57 -1.61 9.34
CA ARG A 133 10.88 -1.16 10.58
C ARG A 133 11.12 -2.10 11.75
N ALA A 134 11.16 -3.40 11.51
CA ALA A 134 11.48 -4.40 12.50
C ALA A 134 12.99 -4.45 12.87
N ARG A 135 13.82 -3.64 12.23
CA ARG A 135 15.30 -3.66 12.36
C ARG A 135 15.92 -5.02 12.02
N ALA A 136 15.25 -5.82 11.22
CA ALA A 136 15.79 -7.09 10.73
C ALA A 136 16.82 -6.89 9.62
N ILE A 137 16.65 -5.83 8.83
CA ILE A 137 17.58 -5.40 7.79
C ILE A 137 17.73 -3.88 7.82
N GLN A 138 18.87 -3.37 7.32
CA GLN A 138 19.05 -1.94 7.09
C GLN A 138 18.56 -1.52 5.71
N TRP A 139 18.79 -2.38 4.71
CA TRP A 139 18.45 -2.08 3.34
C TRP A 139 18.35 -3.37 2.50
N ALA A 140 17.60 -3.32 1.39
CA ALA A 140 17.50 -4.38 0.42
C ALA A 140 17.51 -3.82 -1.00
N LYS A 141 18.12 -4.57 -1.91
CA LYS A 141 18.16 -4.28 -3.34
C LYS A 141 17.93 -5.57 -4.11
N TYR A 142 17.23 -5.49 -5.22
CA TYR A 142 17.20 -6.56 -6.22
C TYR A 142 17.68 -6.01 -7.56
N ILE A 143 18.31 -6.87 -8.34
CA ILE A 143 18.83 -6.55 -9.67
C ILE A 143 18.27 -7.61 -10.61
N LEU A 144 17.62 -7.15 -11.66
CA LEU A 144 17.20 -7.98 -12.78
C LEU A 144 18.33 -7.99 -13.81
N ILE A 145 18.73 -9.14 -14.24
CA ILE A 145 19.82 -9.35 -15.19
C ILE A 145 19.20 -9.90 -16.46
N CYS A 146 19.36 -9.18 -17.55
CA CYS A 146 18.87 -9.56 -18.87
C CYS A 146 19.90 -10.40 -19.62
N ASP A 147 19.45 -11.07 -20.66
CA ASP A 147 20.27 -11.94 -21.53
C ASP A 147 21.43 -11.19 -22.21
N VAL A 148 21.27 -9.87 -22.44
CA VAL A 148 22.29 -9.01 -23.07
C VAL A 148 23.27 -8.37 -22.09
N ASP A 149 23.03 -8.48 -20.79
CA ASP A 149 23.82 -7.84 -19.74
C ASP A 149 25.14 -8.59 -19.49
N GLU A 150 26.20 -7.84 -19.22
CA GLU A 150 27.43 -8.41 -18.67
C GLU A 150 27.34 -8.44 -17.16
N TRP A 151 27.55 -9.59 -16.58
CA TRP A 151 27.58 -9.72 -15.14
C TRP A 151 28.54 -10.82 -14.68
N SER A 152 29.09 -10.65 -13.49
CA SER A 152 29.87 -11.64 -12.77
C SER A 152 29.63 -11.48 -11.27
N PHE A 153 29.86 -12.55 -10.53
CA PHE A 153 29.83 -12.53 -9.08
C PHE A 153 31.22 -12.84 -8.54
N GLU A 154 31.88 -11.86 -7.96
CA GLU A 154 33.27 -11.94 -7.51
C GLU A 154 33.42 -11.32 -6.12
N ASN A 155 34.11 -12.00 -5.22
CA ASN A 155 34.40 -11.53 -3.86
C ASN A 155 33.14 -11.08 -3.09
N ASP A 156 32.06 -11.86 -3.17
CA ASP A 156 30.76 -11.56 -2.58
C ASP A 156 30.12 -10.24 -3.07
N GLU A 157 30.50 -9.79 -4.26
CA GLU A 157 29.86 -8.63 -4.93
C GLU A 157 29.39 -8.99 -6.34
N LEU A 158 28.20 -8.51 -6.66
CA LEU A 158 27.67 -8.59 -8.00
C LEU A 158 28.18 -7.42 -8.84
N LEU A 159 28.96 -7.73 -9.85
CA LEU A 159 29.36 -6.80 -10.90
C LEU A 159 28.34 -6.91 -12.04
N HIS A 160 27.54 -5.86 -12.26
CA HIS A 160 26.51 -5.83 -13.28
C HIS A 160 26.67 -4.59 -14.15
N LYS A 161 26.80 -4.81 -15.46
CA LYS A 161 26.85 -3.77 -16.49
C LYS A 161 25.66 -3.95 -17.43
N PRO A 162 24.57 -3.15 -17.23
CA PRO A 162 23.44 -3.23 -18.14
C PRO A 162 23.85 -2.76 -19.53
N ARG A 163 23.56 -3.57 -20.55
CA ARG A 163 23.79 -3.23 -21.94
C ARG A 163 22.49 -2.72 -22.58
N GLY A 164 22.36 -1.42 -22.67
CA GLY A 164 21.32 -0.73 -23.42
C GLY A 164 20.02 -0.46 -22.64
N THR A 165 19.10 0.24 -23.29
CA THR A 165 17.74 0.51 -22.84
C THR A 165 16.81 -0.63 -23.29
N VAL A 166 17.07 -1.85 -22.85
CA VAL A 166 16.17 -2.96 -23.14
C VAL A 166 14.89 -2.73 -22.32
N LYS A 167 13.74 -2.71 -23.00
CA LYS A 167 12.47 -2.69 -22.33
C LYS A 167 12.39 -3.98 -21.48
N LEU A 168 12.39 -3.83 -20.16
CA LEU A 168 12.31 -4.96 -19.24
C LEU A 168 11.01 -5.72 -19.54
N ASP A 169 11.18 -6.87 -20.19
CA ASP A 169 10.15 -7.86 -20.45
C ASP A 169 10.56 -9.12 -19.67
N CYS A 170 9.61 -9.83 -19.11
CA CYS A 170 9.88 -11.08 -18.38
C CYS A 170 10.60 -12.13 -19.26
N SER A 171 10.48 -12.04 -20.58
CA SER A 171 11.18 -12.92 -21.53
C SER A 171 12.69 -12.67 -21.62
N ASN A 172 13.15 -11.47 -21.25
CA ASN A 172 14.54 -11.03 -21.37
C ASN A 172 15.32 -11.18 -20.05
N VAL A 173 14.63 -11.45 -18.93
CA VAL A 173 15.26 -11.63 -17.63
C VAL A 173 15.75 -13.06 -17.50
N THR A 174 17.05 -13.25 -17.37
CA THR A 174 17.68 -14.56 -17.21
C THR A 174 17.99 -14.89 -15.74
N HIS A 175 18.32 -13.85 -14.95
CA HIS A 175 18.65 -14.01 -13.54
C HIS A 175 18.06 -12.88 -12.70
N VAL A 176 17.83 -13.18 -11.43
CA VAL A 176 17.45 -12.20 -10.43
C VAL A 176 18.41 -12.35 -9.27
N SER A 177 19.09 -11.27 -8.92
CA SER A 177 19.95 -11.25 -7.74
C SER A 177 19.35 -10.32 -6.69
N ALA A 178 19.31 -10.77 -5.44
CA ALA A 178 18.84 -9.98 -4.32
C ALA A 178 19.96 -9.79 -3.29
N MET A 179 20.05 -8.58 -2.74
CA MET A 179 21.00 -8.26 -1.68
C MET A 179 20.25 -7.62 -0.51
N VAL A 180 20.60 -8.04 0.69
CA VAL A 180 20.19 -7.38 1.93
C VAL A 180 21.41 -6.97 2.74
N ILE A 181 21.30 -5.82 3.42
CA ILE A 181 22.30 -5.37 4.40
C ILE A 181 21.69 -5.58 5.78
N LEU A 182 22.35 -6.41 6.58
CA LEU A 182 21.95 -6.67 7.96
C LEU A 182 22.30 -5.49 8.87
N PRO A 183 21.72 -5.38 10.08
CA PRO A 183 22.06 -4.34 11.05
C PRO A 183 23.54 -4.34 11.45
N SER A 184 24.23 -5.47 11.31
CA SER A 184 25.68 -5.61 11.50
C SER A 184 26.53 -5.02 10.38
N GLY A 185 25.90 -4.56 9.28
CA GLY A 185 26.58 -4.11 8.07
C GLY A 185 26.98 -5.24 7.11
N ILE A 186 26.71 -6.51 7.47
CA ILE A 186 27.01 -7.66 6.61
C ILE A 186 26.06 -7.66 5.43
N LYS A 187 26.61 -7.79 4.21
CA LYS A 187 25.85 -8.00 2.97
C LYS A 187 25.56 -9.48 2.79
N VAL A 188 24.32 -9.83 2.48
CA VAL A 188 23.91 -11.19 2.13
C VAL A 188 23.30 -11.14 0.75
N TRP A 189 23.79 -12.02 -0.13
CA TRP A 189 23.31 -12.18 -1.51
C TRP A 189 22.56 -13.48 -1.69
N GLU A 190 21.54 -13.45 -2.55
CA GLU A 190 20.78 -14.60 -3.06
C GLU A 190 20.68 -14.49 -4.58
N GLN A 191 20.83 -15.62 -5.31
CA GLN A 191 20.78 -15.70 -6.78
C GLN A 191 19.78 -16.76 -7.23
#